data_d3245f658aa2ff2b17f4666602402db7
#
_entry.id   d3245f658aa2ff2b17f4666602402db7
#
_cell.length_a   1.000
_cell.length_b   1.000
_cell.length_c   1.000
_cell.angle_alpha   90.00
_cell.angle_beta   90.00
_cell.angle_gamma   90.00
#
_symmetry.space_group_name_H-M   'P 1'
#
loop_
_entity.id
_entity.type
_entity.pdbx_description
1 polymer ?
#
loop_
_entity_poly.entity_id
_entity_poly.type
_entity_poly.pdbx_seq_one_letter_code
_entity_poly.pdbx_strand_id
1 'polypeptide(L)'
;MAITHNTHVDTSDTFTPPTFSLQEQRALLRTLRQQMVAHYRPIIFQGAGPIRVMARMVAELEQQCREHAICEEVIQSEIVNRTIGDVNLRRVTECEGIPGGAGDYRMLADELGVALPGEQLHGYVTTGETYLWLRDQMQECERALLQQRIDVRIYDIFGIGNPILRGWLAGDMQRWGLPVIGEQVYLGLGAMDSADKVLRSMSFFLREQNAANPGILFPSPGFNVPEWQARSYGYHLHHFHTDARHTFKLTALQLDEVLRQAPDIRLFYLTVTNNPTTFAYTAGELNALYKVLRSYWEAGRDIYILADLAYIGTAQPEEDLARMKTFAAPDVLRHTIFVSSFSKSHTLTGERFGYVTIGDARLAPTLLPGWTNSTASLPGEWQLRYMAYYRLVQSRPWLVEKLRALYRLRRTRLAAQLQKINQEQPLFERIHPGDDATVYNWCQLRPGEDAFSLFEKTGIAGVPGSGFGYTDDYIRFSIGVIPVPEVE
;
A
#
# COMPACT_ATOMS: atom_id res chain seq x y z
N MET A 1 39.37 68.60 -10.38
CA MET A 1 38.26 68.69 -11.36
C MET A 1 37.68 67.30 -11.48
N ALA A 2 36.55 67.06 -10.85
CA ALA A 2 35.81 65.80 -10.87
C ALA A 2 34.66 65.99 -11.86
N ILE A 3 34.57 65.11 -12.86
CA ILE A 3 33.43 65.05 -13.78
C ILE A 3 32.60 63.80 -13.35
N THR A 4 31.48 64.07 -12.75
CA THR A 4 30.46 63.07 -12.43
C THR A 4 29.58 62.90 -13.67
N HIS A 5 29.59 61.72 -14.26
CA HIS A 5 28.57 61.26 -15.18
C HIS A 5 27.58 60.34 -14.45
N ASN A 6 26.40 60.91 -14.18
CA ASN A 6 25.23 60.17 -13.71
C ASN A 6 24.50 59.66 -14.93
N THR A 7 24.58 58.35 -15.18
CA THR A 7 23.68 57.69 -16.13
C THR A 7 22.68 56.88 -15.28
N HIS A 8 21.48 57.45 -15.14
CA HIS A 8 20.30 56.71 -14.70
C HIS A 8 20.00 55.63 -15.78
N VAL A 9 20.24 54.40 -15.47
CA VAL A 9 19.67 53.27 -16.19
C VAL A 9 18.29 53.04 -15.60
N ASP A 10 17.27 53.35 -16.38
CA ASP A 10 15.85 53.10 -16.07
C ASP A 10 15.64 51.57 -16.22
N THR A 11 15.59 50.86 -15.07
CA THR A 11 15.34 49.41 -14.98
C THR A 11 13.87 49.12 -14.63
N SER A 12 12.93 49.71 -15.35
CA SER A 12 11.50 49.46 -15.19
C SER A 12 10.83 48.76 -16.36
N ASP A 13 11.54 47.84 -17.03
CA ASP A 13 10.86 46.82 -17.82
C ASP A 13 10.60 45.60 -16.93
N THR A 14 9.58 45.69 -16.08
CA THR A 14 8.98 44.51 -15.46
C THR A 14 8.33 43.71 -16.59
N PHE A 15 9.03 42.65 -17.01
CA PHE A 15 8.49 41.63 -17.91
C PHE A 15 7.30 40.97 -17.20
N THR A 16 6.10 41.50 -17.46
CA THR A 16 4.85 40.85 -17.05
C THR A 16 4.66 39.68 -18.01
N PRO A 17 4.76 38.42 -17.57
CA PRO A 17 4.51 37.31 -18.47
C PRO A 17 3.09 37.44 -19.03
N PRO A 18 2.85 37.08 -20.29
CA PRO A 18 1.55 37.16 -20.91
C PRO A 18 0.55 36.33 -20.07
N THR A 19 -0.49 36.95 -19.58
CA THR A 19 -1.59 36.33 -18.87
C THR A 19 -2.46 35.58 -19.86
N PHE A 20 -2.18 34.27 -20.03
CA PHE A 20 -3.05 33.41 -20.83
C PHE A 20 -4.43 33.28 -20.14
N SER A 21 -5.49 33.33 -20.94
CA SER A 21 -6.83 32.99 -20.48
C SER A 21 -6.90 31.54 -19.96
N LEU A 22 -7.83 31.21 -19.08
CA LEU A 22 -8.00 29.82 -18.60
C LEU A 22 -8.20 28.82 -19.76
N GLN A 23 -8.85 29.23 -20.83
CA GLN A 23 -9.05 28.39 -22.00
C GLN A 23 -7.73 28.12 -22.76
N GLU A 24 -6.87 29.15 -22.94
CA GLU A 24 -5.54 28.98 -23.55
C GLU A 24 -4.64 28.10 -22.66
N GLN A 25 -4.66 28.29 -21.36
CA GLN A 25 -3.92 27.45 -20.41
C GLN A 25 -4.35 25.98 -20.51
N ARG A 26 -5.66 25.69 -20.56
CA ARG A 26 -6.17 24.32 -20.76
C ARG A 26 -5.74 23.73 -22.11
N ALA A 27 -5.76 24.51 -23.18
CA ALA A 27 -5.30 24.06 -24.51
C ALA A 27 -3.81 23.71 -24.50
N LEU A 28 -2.98 24.58 -23.89
CA LEU A 28 -1.55 24.33 -23.72
C LEU A 28 -1.30 23.08 -22.88
N LEU A 29 -1.97 22.93 -21.75
CA LEU A 29 -1.84 21.74 -20.90
C LEU A 29 -2.16 20.44 -21.67
N ARG A 30 -3.21 20.44 -22.47
CA ARG A 30 -3.56 19.25 -23.29
C ARG A 30 -2.46 18.92 -24.29
N THR A 31 -1.84 19.93 -24.90
CA THR A 31 -0.69 19.73 -25.79
C THR A 31 0.51 19.14 -25.06
N LEU A 32 0.85 19.68 -23.88
CA LEU A 32 1.93 19.14 -23.05
C LEU A 32 1.64 17.71 -22.61
N ARG A 33 0.39 17.39 -22.24
CA ARG A 33 -0.04 16.03 -21.88
C ARG A 33 0.14 15.04 -23.03
N GLN A 34 -0.23 15.42 -24.27
CA GLN A 34 -0.01 14.58 -25.45
C GLN A 34 1.47 14.31 -25.70
N GLN A 35 2.31 15.34 -25.59
CA GLN A 35 3.77 15.20 -25.74
C GLN A 35 4.36 14.28 -24.68
N MET A 36 3.91 14.43 -23.43
CA MET A 36 4.35 13.60 -22.30
C MET A 36 3.95 12.14 -22.48
N VAL A 37 2.71 11.87 -22.90
CA VAL A 37 2.22 10.52 -23.22
C VAL A 37 3.06 9.90 -24.35
N ALA A 38 3.33 10.64 -25.43
CA ALA A 38 4.15 10.15 -26.54
C ALA A 38 5.59 9.80 -26.09
N HIS A 39 6.16 10.59 -25.17
CA HIS A 39 7.49 10.35 -24.63
C HIS A 39 7.53 9.11 -23.72
N TYR A 40 6.56 8.96 -22.81
CA TYR A 40 6.60 7.93 -21.77
C TYR A 40 6.06 6.56 -22.20
N ARG A 41 5.16 6.50 -23.19
CA ARG A 41 4.59 5.22 -23.68
C ARG A 41 5.65 4.17 -24.04
N PRO A 42 6.75 4.49 -24.77
CA PRO A 42 7.79 3.51 -25.09
C PRO A 42 8.64 3.08 -23.88
N ILE A 43 8.75 3.90 -22.83
CA ILE A 43 9.65 3.65 -21.69
C ILE A 43 9.22 2.46 -20.85
N ILE A 44 7.92 2.17 -20.75
CA ILE A 44 7.39 0.99 -20.05
C ILE A 44 8.05 -0.30 -20.56
N PHE A 45 8.33 -0.38 -21.84
CA PHE A 45 8.94 -1.58 -22.44
C PHE A 45 10.44 -1.73 -22.17
N GLN A 46 11.08 -0.77 -21.50
CA GLN A 46 12.51 -0.77 -21.17
C GLN A 46 12.83 -1.28 -19.75
N GLY A 47 11.86 -1.93 -19.07
CA GLY A 47 12.07 -2.57 -17.77
C GLY A 47 11.86 -1.70 -16.53
N ALA A 48 11.43 -0.44 -16.68
CA ALA A 48 10.99 0.36 -15.54
C ALA A 48 9.58 -0.08 -15.10
N GLY A 49 9.38 -0.29 -13.80
CA GLY A 49 8.06 -0.70 -13.30
C GLY A 49 6.96 0.29 -13.64
N PRO A 50 5.83 -0.14 -14.26
CA PRO A 50 4.79 0.76 -14.78
C PRO A 50 4.22 1.73 -13.73
N ILE A 51 4.13 1.31 -12.47
CA ILE A 51 3.66 2.16 -11.36
C ILE A 51 4.51 3.44 -11.24
N ARG A 52 5.84 3.29 -11.28
CA ARG A 52 6.78 4.42 -11.14
C ARG A 52 6.82 5.27 -12.40
N VAL A 53 6.72 4.65 -13.58
CA VAL A 53 6.71 5.35 -14.85
C VAL A 53 5.50 6.28 -14.95
N MET A 54 4.30 5.75 -14.65
CA MET A 54 3.07 6.56 -14.69
C MET A 54 3.10 7.71 -13.67
N ALA A 55 3.55 7.43 -12.44
CA ALA A 55 3.65 8.47 -11.41
C ALA A 55 4.65 9.56 -11.77
N ARG A 56 5.79 9.20 -12.36
CA ARG A 56 6.81 10.12 -12.82
C ARG A 56 6.33 10.98 -14.00
N MET A 57 5.66 10.37 -14.97
CA MET A 57 5.06 11.07 -16.11
C MET A 57 4.13 12.20 -15.65
N VAL A 58 3.26 11.91 -14.68
CA VAL A 58 2.34 12.92 -14.14
C VAL A 58 3.09 14.03 -13.41
N ALA A 59 4.06 13.69 -12.56
CA ALA A 59 4.84 14.68 -11.81
C ALA A 59 5.64 15.61 -12.74
N GLU A 60 6.24 15.08 -13.80
CA GLU A 60 6.95 15.88 -14.80
C GLU A 60 5.99 16.77 -15.62
N LEU A 61 4.80 16.28 -15.96
CA LEU A 61 3.77 17.09 -16.61
C LEU A 61 3.33 18.26 -15.72
N GLU A 62 3.05 18.01 -14.44
CA GLU A 62 2.69 19.07 -13.49
C GLU A 62 3.80 20.12 -13.37
N GLN A 63 5.06 19.68 -13.34
CA GLN A 63 6.21 20.58 -13.30
C GLN A 63 6.29 21.44 -14.57
N GLN A 64 6.18 20.83 -15.75
CA GLN A 64 6.18 21.57 -17.02
C GLN A 64 5.02 22.57 -17.11
N CYS A 65 3.84 22.22 -16.59
CA CYS A 65 2.72 23.16 -16.53
C CYS A 65 3.06 24.40 -15.72
N ARG A 66 3.71 24.23 -14.55
CA ARG A 66 4.15 25.35 -13.71
C ARG A 66 5.24 26.20 -14.40
N GLU A 67 6.19 25.56 -15.09
CA GLU A 67 7.22 26.25 -15.88
C GLU A 67 6.63 27.10 -17.03
N HIS A 68 5.49 26.69 -17.56
CA HIS A 68 4.73 27.43 -18.58
C HIS A 68 3.70 28.41 -17.97
N ALA A 69 3.80 28.71 -16.67
CA ALA A 69 2.90 29.59 -15.94
C ALA A 69 1.40 29.22 -16.02
N ILE A 70 1.07 27.95 -16.17
CA ILE A 70 -0.29 27.44 -16.06
C ILE A 70 -0.67 27.48 -14.57
N CYS A 71 -1.83 28.05 -14.23
CA CYS A 71 -2.26 28.21 -12.86
C CYS A 71 -2.66 26.86 -12.21
N GLU A 72 -2.49 26.76 -10.89
CA GLU A 72 -2.78 25.53 -10.11
C GLU A 72 -4.24 25.07 -10.28
N GLU A 73 -5.21 25.99 -10.42
CA GLU A 73 -6.60 25.64 -10.66
C GLU A 73 -6.78 24.81 -11.93
N VAL A 74 -6.12 25.22 -13.04
CA VAL A 74 -6.16 24.48 -14.29
C VAL A 74 -5.43 23.15 -14.16
N ILE A 75 -4.26 23.12 -13.52
CA ILE A 75 -3.50 21.89 -13.29
C ILE A 75 -4.35 20.88 -12.52
N GLN A 76 -4.94 21.28 -11.40
CA GLN A 76 -5.73 20.40 -10.54
C GLN A 76 -7.05 19.94 -11.17
N SER A 77 -7.64 20.74 -12.08
CA SER A 77 -8.86 20.36 -12.80
C SER A 77 -8.61 19.44 -14.00
N GLU A 78 -7.44 19.53 -14.64
CA GLU A 78 -7.10 18.80 -15.87
C GLU A 78 -6.16 17.61 -15.64
N ILE A 79 -5.53 17.47 -14.46
CA ILE A 79 -4.63 16.37 -14.12
C ILE A 79 -5.05 15.75 -12.80
N VAL A 80 -5.42 14.47 -12.84
CA VAL A 80 -5.81 13.69 -11.65
C VAL A 80 -4.91 12.47 -11.52
N ASN A 81 -3.93 12.54 -10.60
CA ASN A 81 -2.97 11.47 -10.37
C ASN A 81 -3.53 10.38 -9.44
N ARG A 82 -4.03 9.30 -10.01
CA ARG A 82 -4.51 8.12 -9.26
C ARG A 82 -3.58 6.92 -9.38
N THR A 83 -2.31 7.14 -9.71
CA THR A 83 -1.30 6.08 -9.85
C THR A 83 -0.75 5.62 -8.51
N ILE A 84 -0.63 6.54 -7.54
CA ILE A 84 0.08 6.31 -6.28
C ILE A 84 -0.80 5.51 -5.33
N GLY A 85 -0.36 4.29 -5.03
CA GLY A 85 -1.01 3.42 -4.04
C GLY A 85 -0.72 3.83 -2.60
N ASP A 86 -0.60 5.12 -2.36
CA ASP A 86 -0.45 5.69 -1.03
C ASP A 86 -1.83 6.02 -0.45
N VAL A 87 -1.89 6.06 0.88
CA VAL A 87 -3.00 6.63 1.62
C VAL A 87 -2.41 7.78 2.41
N ASN A 88 -2.19 8.87 1.72
CA ASN A 88 -1.66 10.06 2.34
C ASN A 88 -2.80 11.01 2.69
N LEU A 89 -3.51 10.71 3.78
CA LEU A 89 -4.29 11.72 4.49
C LEU A 89 -3.36 12.57 5.37
N ARG A 90 -2.16 12.82 4.88
CA ARG A 90 -1.12 13.65 5.49
C ARG A 90 -1.05 13.50 7.00
N ARG A 91 -0.98 12.22 7.46
CA ARG A 91 -0.90 11.95 8.88
C ARG A 91 -2.16 12.36 9.64
N VAL A 92 -3.30 11.84 9.24
CA VAL A 92 -4.58 12.00 9.97
C VAL A 92 -4.42 11.65 11.47
N THR A 93 -3.34 10.96 11.82
CA THR A 93 -2.97 10.62 13.19
C THR A 93 -2.07 11.67 13.86
N GLU A 94 -1.60 12.70 13.14
CA GLU A 94 -0.80 13.81 13.68
C GLU A 94 -1.59 15.11 13.67
N CYS A 95 -1.14 16.09 14.43
CA CYS A 95 -1.84 17.34 14.59
C CYS A 95 -1.39 18.47 13.67
N GLU A 96 -2.10 19.55 13.83
CA GLU A 96 -1.80 20.89 13.39
C GLU A 96 -0.44 21.40 13.90
N GLY A 97 0.21 22.21 13.08
CA GLY A 97 1.57 22.72 13.34
C GLY A 97 2.61 21.99 12.50
N ILE A 98 2.23 20.84 11.98
CA ILE A 98 2.85 20.22 10.82
C ILE A 98 1.95 20.59 9.64
N PRO A 99 2.49 21.12 8.51
CA PRO A 99 1.66 21.51 7.38
C PRO A 99 0.69 20.39 6.98
N GLY A 100 -0.59 20.66 6.98
CA GLY A 100 -1.65 19.75 6.59
C GLY A 100 -2.35 18.96 7.72
N GLY A 101 -1.88 19.05 8.97
CA GLY A 101 -2.44 18.23 10.05
C GLY A 101 -3.91 18.48 10.34
N ALA A 102 -4.28 19.71 10.71
CA ALA A 102 -5.69 20.05 11.00
C ALA A 102 -6.57 20.05 9.74
N GLY A 103 -5.98 20.42 8.60
CA GLY A 103 -6.67 20.36 7.32
C GLY A 103 -7.18 18.97 7.00
N ASP A 104 -6.41 17.94 7.33
CA ASP A 104 -6.77 16.56 7.03
C ASP A 104 -7.95 16.05 7.88
N TYR A 105 -8.06 16.47 9.14
CA TYR A 105 -9.23 16.13 9.98
C TYR A 105 -10.49 16.84 9.50
N ARG A 106 -10.40 18.13 9.15
CA ARG A 106 -11.52 18.86 8.57
C ARG A 106 -11.95 18.26 7.24
N MET A 107 -11.01 17.97 6.36
CA MET A 107 -11.26 17.33 5.08
C MET A 107 -11.92 15.96 5.28
N LEU A 108 -11.46 15.15 6.24
CA LEU A 108 -12.08 13.87 6.59
C LEU A 108 -13.53 14.06 7.07
N ALA A 109 -13.79 15.05 7.92
CA ALA A 109 -15.13 15.37 8.41
C ALA A 109 -16.02 15.88 7.28
N ASP A 110 -15.51 16.78 6.45
CA ASP A 110 -16.25 17.39 5.33
C ASP A 110 -16.61 16.35 4.28
N GLU A 111 -15.67 15.49 3.86
CA GLU A 111 -15.94 14.44 2.87
C GLU A 111 -16.95 13.40 3.39
N LEU A 112 -16.90 13.07 4.66
CA LEU A 112 -17.83 12.11 5.26
C LEU A 112 -19.18 12.74 5.63
N GLY A 113 -19.29 14.08 5.64
CA GLY A 113 -20.48 14.77 6.11
C GLY A 113 -20.82 14.49 7.58
N VAL A 114 -19.81 14.24 8.43
CA VAL A 114 -19.98 13.85 9.82
C VAL A 114 -19.14 14.72 10.74
N ALA A 115 -19.66 15.02 11.94
CA ALA A 115 -18.86 15.61 12.99
C ALA A 115 -17.89 14.57 13.57
N LEU A 116 -16.62 14.90 13.67
CA LEU A 116 -15.68 14.12 14.44
C LEU A 116 -15.84 14.45 15.94
N PRO A 117 -15.55 13.51 16.86
CA PRO A 117 -15.68 13.75 18.28
C PRO A 117 -14.85 14.96 18.73
N GLY A 118 -15.52 16.00 19.26
CA GLY A 118 -14.92 17.31 19.55
C GLY A 118 -13.74 17.25 20.52
N GLU A 119 -13.83 16.43 21.57
CA GLU A 119 -12.74 16.22 22.54
C GLU A 119 -11.50 15.58 21.88
N GLN A 120 -11.70 14.74 20.90
CA GLN A 120 -10.61 14.07 20.18
C GLN A 120 -10.00 14.99 19.13
N LEU A 121 -10.79 15.90 18.55
CA LEU A 121 -10.30 16.92 17.65
C LEU A 121 -9.53 18.01 18.39
N HIS A 122 -9.94 18.35 19.60
CA HIS A 122 -9.36 19.47 20.33
C HIS A 122 -7.85 19.30 20.55
N GLY A 123 -7.40 18.11 20.95
CA GLY A 123 -5.97 17.80 21.08
C GLY A 123 -5.22 17.67 19.76
N TYR A 124 -5.90 17.78 18.62
CA TYR A 124 -5.31 17.62 17.27
C TYR A 124 -5.42 18.87 16.40
N VAL A 125 -6.21 19.83 16.80
CA VAL A 125 -6.45 21.05 16.04
C VAL A 125 -5.53 22.17 16.46
N THR A 126 -4.97 22.10 17.65
CA THR A 126 -4.04 23.10 18.15
C THR A 126 -2.61 22.80 17.71
N THR A 127 -1.96 23.82 17.23
CA THR A 127 -0.64 23.79 16.60
C THR A 127 0.40 23.05 17.45
N GLY A 128 0.86 21.90 17.00
CA GLY A 128 1.94 21.16 17.63
C GLY A 128 1.54 20.23 18.77
N GLU A 129 0.30 20.22 19.25
CA GLU A 129 -0.09 19.39 20.40
C GLU A 129 0.06 17.89 20.17
N THR A 130 -0.38 17.35 19.03
CA THR A 130 -0.17 15.92 18.76
C THR A 130 1.30 15.59 18.55
N TYR A 131 2.06 16.49 17.95
CA TYR A 131 3.51 16.31 17.82
C TYR A 131 4.18 16.25 19.19
N LEU A 132 3.83 17.15 20.09
CA LEU A 132 4.30 17.15 21.48
C LEU A 132 3.84 15.87 22.18
N TRP A 133 2.57 15.53 22.04
CA TRP A 133 2.02 14.29 22.59
C TRP A 133 2.77 13.04 22.09
N LEU A 134 3.06 12.93 20.79
CA LEU A 134 3.85 11.82 20.25
C LEU A 134 5.26 11.77 20.85
N ARG A 135 5.91 12.94 21.04
CA ARG A 135 7.21 13.01 21.71
C ARG A 135 7.12 12.55 23.16
N ASP A 136 6.12 12.98 23.88
CA ASP A 136 5.88 12.55 25.26
C ASP A 136 5.64 11.05 25.33
N GLN A 137 4.83 10.50 24.42
CA GLN A 137 4.61 9.04 24.30
C GLN A 137 5.90 8.29 23.95
N MET A 138 6.76 8.83 23.09
CA MET A 138 8.06 8.23 22.80
C MET A 138 8.93 8.18 24.07
N GLN A 139 8.97 9.26 24.86
CA GLN A 139 9.72 9.31 26.12
C GLN A 139 9.14 8.35 27.17
N GLU A 140 7.83 8.24 27.27
CA GLU A 140 7.18 7.27 28.17
C GLU A 140 7.50 5.83 27.75
N CYS A 141 7.45 5.53 26.44
CA CYS A 141 7.81 4.21 25.91
C CYS A 141 9.29 3.90 26.21
N GLU A 142 10.18 4.86 26.00
CA GLU A 142 11.60 4.70 26.34
C GLU A 142 11.80 4.42 27.82
N ARG A 143 11.16 5.19 28.69
CA ARG A 143 11.23 4.99 30.14
C ARG A 143 10.72 3.60 30.54
N ALA A 144 9.62 3.14 29.93
CA ALA A 144 9.07 1.81 30.19
C ALA A 144 10.03 0.68 29.74
N LEU A 145 10.72 0.87 28.62
CA LEU A 145 11.75 -0.06 28.13
C LEU A 145 12.96 -0.11 29.08
N LEU A 146 13.47 1.07 29.48
CA LEU A 146 14.63 1.17 30.39
C LEU A 146 14.34 0.55 31.77
N GLN A 147 13.12 0.68 32.29
CA GLN A 147 12.68 0.00 33.52
C GLN A 147 12.78 -1.53 33.42
N GLN A 148 12.64 -2.06 32.20
CA GLN A 148 12.84 -3.48 31.91
C GLN A 148 14.27 -3.81 31.43
N ARG A 149 15.20 -2.87 31.57
CA ARG A 149 16.60 -2.99 31.14
C ARG A 149 16.75 -3.19 29.61
N ILE A 150 15.82 -2.64 28.84
CA ILE A 150 15.85 -2.64 27.38
C ILE A 150 16.18 -1.22 26.93
N ASP A 151 17.36 -1.05 26.32
CA ASP A 151 17.75 0.20 25.67
C ASP A 151 17.75 -0.04 24.14
N VAL A 152 16.78 0.55 23.44
CA VAL A 152 16.63 0.41 21.99
C VAL A 152 17.74 1.10 21.17
N ARG A 153 18.61 1.89 21.82
CA ARG A 153 19.78 2.49 21.19
C ARG A 153 20.99 1.59 21.22
N ILE A 154 20.98 0.54 22.06
CA ILE A 154 22.01 -0.49 22.06
C ILE A 154 21.74 -1.45 20.91
N TYR A 155 22.81 -1.90 20.29
CA TYR A 155 22.75 -2.86 19.17
C TYR A 155 21.97 -4.12 19.56
N ASP A 156 20.84 -4.35 18.87
CA ASP A 156 20.06 -5.58 19.00
C ASP A 156 20.68 -6.67 18.12
N ILE A 157 21.37 -7.62 18.73
CA ILE A 157 22.05 -8.72 18.03
C ILE A 157 21.10 -9.63 17.23
N PHE A 158 19.81 -9.63 17.55
CA PHE A 158 18.81 -10.38 16.82
C PHE A 158 18.12 -9.55 15.73
N GLY A 159 18.11 -8.23 15.85
CA GLY A 159 17.53 -7.31 14.89
C GLY A 159 16.00 -7.40 14.72
N ILE A 160 15.31 -8.14 15.59
CA ILE A 160 13.87 -8.42 15.49
C ILE A 160 12.99 -7.37 16.18
N GLY A 161 13.60 -6.43 16.90
CA GLY A 161 12.92 -5.35 17.59
C GLY A 161 12.57 -5.65 19.06
N ASN A 162 12.20 -4.60 19.79
CA ASN A 162 11.99 -4.69 21.22
C ASN A 162 10.80 -5.57 21.59
N PRO A 163 10.88 -6.33 22.69
CA PRO A 163 9.89 -7.34 23.04
C PRO A 163 8.53 -6.75 23.46
N ILE A 164 8.50 -5.50 23.98
CA ILE A 164 7.24 -4.86 24.38
C ILE A 164 6.38 -4.58 23.15
N LEU A 165 6.94 -3.93 22.13
CA LEU A 165 6.20 -3.67 20.89
C LEU A 165 5.78 -4.97 20.19
N ARG A 166 6.67 -5.97 20.16
CA ARG A 166 6.33 -7.28 19.60
C ARG A 166 5.17 -7.93 20.36
N GLY A 167 5.13 -7.82 21.69
CA GLY A 167 4.02 -8.27 22.51
C GLY A 167 2.71 -7.54 22.19
N TRP A 168 2.74 -6.22 21.97
CA TRP A 168 1.55 -5.46 21.57
C TRP A 168 1.03 -5.90 20.21
N LEU A 169 1.92 -6.11 19.24
CA LEU A 169 1.54 -6.56 17.90
C LEU A 169 1.01 -8.01 17.90
N ALA A 170 1.56 -8.88 18.76
CA ALA A 170 0.97 -10.20 18.99
C ALA A 170 -0.45 -10.08 19.56
N GLY A 171 -0.69 -9.13 20.47
CA GLY A 171 -2.03 -8.81 20.97
C GLY A 171 -2.99 -8.37 19.87
N ASP A 172 -2.52 -7.64 18.87
CA ASP A 172 -3.32 -7.32 17.68
C ASP A 172 -3.71 -8.57 16.90
N MET A 173 -2.76 -9.47 16.67
CA MET A 173 -3.04 -10.73 15.98
C MET A 173 -4.00 -11.63 16.79
N GLN A 174 -3.92 -11.58 18.12
CA GLN A 174 -4.88 -12.27 18.97
C GLN A 174 -6.30 -11.69 18.87
N ARG A 175 -6.43 -10.37 18.72
CA ARG A 175 -7.74 -9.73 18.45
C ARG A 175 -8.34 -10.19 17.11
N TRP A 176 -7.49 -10.49 16.12
CA TRP A 176 -7.90 -11.13 14.86
C TRP A 176 -8.15 -12.64 15.00
N GLY A 177 -8.00 -13.22 16.19
CA GLY A 177 -8.29 -14.64 16.49
C GLY A 177 -7.10 -15.58 16.32
N LEU A 178 -5.87 -15.08 16.16
CA LEU A 178 -4.68 -15.91 15.99
C LEU A 178 -3.97 -16.12 17.35
N PRO A 179 -3.75 -17.36 17.80
CA PRO A 179 -3.10 -17.64 19.08
C PRO A 179 -1.56 -17.56 18.98
N VAL A 180 -1.04 -16.35 18.80
CA VAL A 180 0.39 -16.07 18.65
C VAL A 180 0.91 -15.22 19.81
N ILE A 181 2.21 -15.29 20.08
CA ILE A 181 2.89 -14.58 21.16
C ILE A 181 4.00 -13.67 20.64
N GLY A 182 4.54 -12.79 21.47
CA GLY A 182 5.52 -11.79 21.07
C GLY A 182 6.81 -12.37 20.45
N GLU A 183 7.21 -13.58 20.86
CA GLU A 183 8.37 -14.28 20.30
C GLU A 183 8.20 -14.70 18.84
N GLN A 184 6.96 -14.79 18.38
CA GLN A 184 6.60 -15.09 16.98
C GLN A 184 6.47 -13.83 16.13
N VAL A 185 6.72 -12.64 16.67
CA VAL A 185 6.59 -11.36 15.95
C VAL A 185 7.95 -10.74 15.74
N TYR A 186 8.28 -10.41 14.49
CA TYR A 186 9.51 -9.74 14.09
C TYR A 186 9.17 -8.42 13.38
N LEU A 187 9.78 -7.31 13.82
CA LEU A 187 9.54 -5.99 13.23
C LEU A 187 10.21 -5.86 11.85
N GLY A 188 9.59 -5.10 10.96
CA GLY A 188 10.14 -4.80 9.63
C GLY A 188 9.77 -3.39 9.17
N LEU A 189 10.54 -2.85 8.24
CA LEU A 189 10.33 -1.53 7.67
C LEU A 189 9.20 -1.54 6.60
N GLY A 190 7.99 -1.86 7.05
CA GLY A 190 6.81 -2.06 6.21
C GLY A 190 6.71 -3.48 5.65
N ALA A 191 5.56 -3.81 5.05
CA ALA A 191 5.28 -5.14 4.51
C ALA A 191 6.29 -5.60 3.44
N MET A 192 6.78 -4.69 2.59
CA MET A 192 7.76 -5.03 1.55
C MET A 192 9.09 -5.51 2.11
N ASP A 193 9.66 -4.82 3.10
CA ASP A 193 10.90 -5.23 3.80
C ASP A 193 10.67 -6.54 4.57
N SER A 194 9.51 -6.66 5.19
CA SER A 194 9.10 -7.88 5.91
C SER A 194 9.03 -9.08 4.97
N ALA A 195 8.40 -8.94 3.81
CA ALA A 195 8.30 -9.99 2.80
C ALA A 195 9.68 -10.39 2.24
N ASP A 196 10.56 -9.41 1.98
CA ASP A 196 11.92 -9.63 1.51
C ASP A 196 12.71 -10.53 2.48
N LYS A 197 12.67 -10.18 3.78
CA LYS A 197 13.36 -10.94 4.83
C LYS A 197 12.83 -12.37 4.97
N VAL A 198 11.51 -12.54 4.88
CA VAL A 198 10.87 -13.87 4.90
C VAL A 198 11.30 -14.69 3.68
N LEU A 199 11.18 -14.13 2.48
CA LEU A 199 11.54 -14.82 1.24
C LEU A 199 13.01 -15.25 1.24
N ARG A 200 13.91 -14.37 1.70
CA ARG A 200 15.34 -14.69 1.84
C ARG A 200 15.56 -15.88 2.76
N SER A 201 15.02 -15.81 3.99
CA SER A 201 15.22 -16.86 4.99
C SER A 201 14.58 -18.18 4.57
N MET A 202 13.36 -18.13 4.04
CA MET A 202 12.69 -19.33 3.54
C MET A 202 13.39 -19.97 2.37
N SER A 203 14.05 -19.18 1.50
CA SER A 203 14.87 -19.73 0.42
C SER A 203 16.00 -20.62 0.95
N PHE A 204 16.71 -20.20 1.97
CA PHE A 204 17.77 -21.01 2.60
C PHE A 204 17.18 -22.25 3.28
N PHE A 205 16.15 -22.08 4.09
CA PHE A 205 15.49 -23.17 4.79
C PHE A 205 14.98 -24.25 3.85
N LEU A 206 14.30 -23.90 2.78
CA LEU A 206 13.75 -24.84 1.82
C LEU A 206 14.86 -25.58 1.06
N ARG A 207 15.99 -24.94 0.78
CA ARG A 207 17.15 -25.60 0.16
C ARG A 207 17.83 -26.60 1.08
N GLU A 208 17.93 -26.30 2.37
CA GLU A 208 18.44 -27.24 3.37
C GLU A 208 17.55 -28.48 3.49
N GLN A 209 16.27 -28.36 3.17
CA GLN A 209 15.32 -29.48 3.07
C GLN A 209 15.34 -30.20 1.70
N ASN A 210 16.44 -30.09 0.95
CA ASN A 210 16.65 -30.71 -0.37
C ASN A 210 15.77 -30.17 -1.51
N ALA A 211 15.20 -28.98 -1.37
CA ALA A 211 14.56 -28.26 -2.47
C ALA A 211 15.60 -27.39 -3.20
N ALA A 212 16.30 -27.93 -4.20
CA ALA A 212 17.40 -27.23 -4.89
C ALA A 212 16.96 -25.85 -5.43
N ASN A 213 15.76 -25.76 -6.01
CA ASN A 213 15.13 -24.53 -6.47
C ASN A 213 13.66 -24.57 -6.02
N PRO A 214 13.36 -24.07 -4.79
CA PRO A 214 11.98 -24.11 -4.31
C PRO A 214 11.08 -23.22 -5.19
N GLY A 215 9.94 -23.79 -5.59
CA GLY A 215 8.92 -23.05 -6.32
C GLY A 215 8.08 -22.16 -5.39
N ILE A 216 7.69 -21.00 -5.89
CA ILE A 216 6.71 -20.12 -5.25
C ILE A 216 5.57 -19.81 -6.22
N LEU A 217 4.32 -19.93 -5.73
CA LEU A 217 3.11 -19.64 -6.50
C LEU A 217 2.65 -18.21 -6.25
N PHE A 218 2.46 -17.45 -7.33
CA PHE A 218 1.88 -16.12 -7.35
C PHE A 218 0.59 -16.10 -8.18
N PRO A 219 -0.59 -15.91 -7.57
CA PRO A 219 -1.79 -15.55 -8.31
C PRO A 219 -1.67 -14.14 -8.92
N SER A 220 -2.09 -14.01 -10.18
CA SER A 220 -2.02 -12.77 -10.96
C SER A 220 -3.44 -12.40 -11.45
N PRO A 221 -3.87 -11.11 -11.45
CA PRO A 221 -3.08 -9.93 -11.08
C PRO A 221 -2.80 -9.85 -9.57
N GLY A 222 -1.62 -9.35 -9.23
CA GLY A 222 -1.17 -9.21 -7.85
C GLY A 222 -0.10 -8.13 -7.68
N PHE A 223 0.24 -7.79 -6.44
CA PHE A 223 1.36 -6.89 -6.16
C PHE A 223 2.68 -7.61 -6.47
N ASN A 224 3.41 -7.15 -7.48
CA ASN A 224 4.52 -7.89 -8.09
C ASN A 224 5.90 -7.68 -7.42
N VAL A 225 6.02 -6.82 -6.40
CA VAL A 225 7.32 -6.62 -5.74
C VAL A 225 7.86 -7.90 -5.10
N PRO A 226 7.06 -8.73 -4.40
CA PRO A 226 7.52 -10.00 -3.85
C PRO A 226 8.01 -10.99 -4.91
N GLU A 227 7.54 -10.90 -6.16
CA GLU A 227 8.05 -11.71 -7.27
C GLU A 227 9.50 -11.35 -7.62
N TRP A 228 9.82 -10.04 -7.67
CA TRP A 228 11.18 -9.57 -7.88
C TRP A 228 12.12 -10.02 -6.76
N GLN A 229 11.64 -9.92 -5.51
CA GLN A 229 12.37 -10.38 -4.33
C GLN A 229 12.62 -11.90 -4.40
N ALA A 230 11.57 -12.70 -4.67
CA ALA A 230 11.69 -14.15 -4.78
C ALA A 230 12.66 -14.56 -5.89
N ARG A 231 12.60 -13.91 -7.05
CA ARG A 231 13.54 -14.13 -8.16
C ARG A 231 14.98 -13.89 -7.73
N SER A 232 15.24 -12.83 -6.96
CA SER A 232 16.59 -12.49 -6.47
C SER A 232 17.14 -13.54 -5.51
N TYR A 233 16.27 -14.30 -4.84
CA TYR A 233 16.66 -15.39 -3.94
C TYR A 233 16.63 -16.77 -4.59
N GLY A 234 16.46 -16.84 -5.91
CA GLY A 234 16.54 -18.07 -6.70
C GLY A 234 15.34 -19.00 -6.54
N TYR A 235 14.17 -18.45 -6.26
CA TYR A 235 12.92 -19.22 -6.40
C TYR A 235 12.58 -19.47 -7.86
N HIS A 236 11.98 -20.63 -8.14
CA HIS A 236 11.27 -20.86 -9.37
C HIS A 236 9.86 -20.25 -9.26
N LEU A 237 9.57 -19.24 -10.11
CA LEU A 237 8.32 -18.51 -10.05
C LEU A 237 7.23 -19.22 -10.86
N HIS A 238 6.13 -19.56 -10.22
CA HIS A 238 4.93 -20.07 -10.85
C HIS A 238 3.84 -19.01 -10.80
N HIS A 239 3.37 -18.56 -11.96
CA HIS A 239 2.28 -17.60 -12.08
C HIS A 239 0.99 -18.31 -12.44
N PHE A 240 -0.10 -17.96 -11.79
CA PHE A 240 -1.43 -18.39 -12.17
C PHE A 240 -2.29 -17.16 -12.51
N HIS A 241 -2.67 -17.03 -13.79
CA HIS A 241 -3.53 -15.94 -14.23
C HIS A 241 -4.98 -16.22 -13.86
N THR A 242 -5.50 -15.45 -12.93
CA THR A 242 -6.91 -15.46 -12.53
C THR A 242 -7.74 -14.56 -13.45
N ASP A 243 -9.05 -14.63 -13.39
CA ASP A 243 -9.94 -13.85 -14.23
C ASP A 243 -11.14 -13.27 -13.48
N ALA A 244 -11.90 -12.41 -14.19
CA ALA A 244 -13.06 -11.74 -13.64
C ALA A 244 -14.21 -12.72 -13.27
N ARG A 245 -14.27 -13.92 -13.88
CA ARG A 245 -15.31 -14.93 -13.55
C ARG A 245 -15.13 -15.47 -12.15
N HIS A 246 -13.89 -15.49 -11.66
CA HIS A 246 -13.54 -15.92 -10.31
C HIS A 246 -13.16 -14.74 -9.42
N THR A 247 -13.59 -13.51 -9.78
CA THR A 247 -13.27 -12.28 -9.05
C THR A 247 -11.76 -12.10 -8.82
N PHE A 248 -10.95 -12.50 -9.82
CA PHE A 248 -9.48 -12.46 -9.78
C PHE A 248 -8.87 -13.16 -8.56
N LYS A 249 -9.50 -14.25 -8.11
CA LYS A 249 -9.03 -15.09 -7.00
C LYS A 249 -8.71 -16.49 -7.50
N LEU A 250 -7.66 -17.09 -6.95
CA LEU A 250 -7.34 -18.49 -7.19
C LEU A 250 -8.38 -19.36 -6.46
N THR A 251 -9.06 -20.24 -7.19
CA THR A 251 -10.00 -21.18 -6.59
C THR A 251 -9.29 -22.44 -6.05
N ALA A 252 -9.95 -23.19 -5.19
CA ALA A 252 -9.42 -24.46 -4.67
C ALA A 252 -9.11 -25.49 -5.79
N LEU A 253 -9.96 -25.57 -6.82
CA LEU A 253 -9.74 -26.46 -7.96
C LEU A 253 -8.48 -26.05 -8.75
N GLN A 254 -8.33 -24.76 -9.01
CA GLN A 254 -7.17 -24.22 -9.71
C GLN A 254 -5.88 -24.39 -8.89
N LEU A 255 -5.96 -24.19 -7.57
CA LEU A 255 -4.82 -24.43 -6.68
C LEU A 255 -4.37 -25.89 -6.76
N ASP A 256 -5.28 -26.85 -6.67
CA ASP A 256 -4.96 -28.28 -6.76
C ASP A 256 -4.33 -28.63 -8.12
N GLU A 257 -4.86 -28.09 -9.21
CA GLU A 257 -4.31 -28.28 -10.55
C GLU A 257 -2.88 -27.80 -10.66
N VAL A 258 -2.60 -26.57 -10.21
CA VAL A 258 -1.24 -25.98 -10.23
C VAL A 258 -0.29 -26.79 -9.36
N LEU A 259 -0.69 -27.17 -8.16
CA LEU A 259 0.16 -27.94 -7.25
C LEU A 259 0.48 -29.36 -7.76
N ARG A 260 -0.42 -29.96 -8.53
CA ARG A 260 -0.15 -31.23 -9.22
C ARG A 260 0.83 -31.08 -10.38
N GLN A 261 0.71 -30.00 -11.15
CA GLN A 261 1.58 -29.73 -12.31
C GLN A 261 2.98 -29.25 -11.90
N ALA A 262 3.11 -28.59 -10.76
CA ALA A 262 4.33 -27.98 -10.25
C ALA A 262 4.73 -28.54 -8.87
N PRO A 263 5.35 -29.75 -8.82
CA PRO A 263 5.70 -30.41 -7.57
C PRO A 263 6.82 -29.72 -6.78
N ASP A 264 7.53 -28.79 -7.37
CA ASP A 264 8.57 -27.95 -6.75
C ASP A 264 8.00 -26.79 -5.92
N ILE A 265 6.71 -26.43 -6.07
CA ILE A 265 6.10 -25.37 -5.25
C ILE A 265 6.17 -25.78 -3.78
N ARG A 266 6.81 -24.90 -2.97
CA ARG A 266 6.95 -25.01 -1.52
C ARG A 266 6.42 -23.77 -0.80
N LEU A 267 6.14 -22.69 -1.55
CA LEU A 267 5.61 -21.45 -0.98
C LEU A 267 4.45 -20.96 -1.83
N PHE A 268 3.36 -20.55 -1.17
CA PHE A 268 2.20 -19.93 -1.79
C PHE A 268 2.06 -18.50 -1.26
N TYR A 269 2.24 -17.50 -2.13
CA TYR A 269 2.00 -16.09 -1.80
C TYR A 269 0.50 -15.81 -1.88
N LEU A 270 -0.12 -15.65 -0.73
CA LEU A 270 -1.56 -15.44 -0.59
C LEU A 270 -1.87 -14.00 -0.19
N THR A 271 -2.34 -13.20 -1.12
CA THR A 271 -2.88 -11.86 -0.82
C THR A 271 -4.34 -12.01 -0.39
N VAL A 272 -4.61 -11.91 0.91
CA VAL A 272 -5.97 -12.13 1.46
C VAL A 272 -6.97 -11.11 0.92
N THR A 273 -6.53 -9.85 0.77
CA THR A 273 -7.29 -8.78 0.13
C THR A 273 -6.43 -8.20 -0.98
N ASN A 274 -6.85 -8.34 -2.23
CA ASN A 274 -5.95 -8.16 -3.36
C ASN A 274 -5.77 -6.69 -3.78
N ASN A 275 -4.54 -6.33 -4.10
CA ASN A 275 -4.11 -5.20 -4.90
C ASN A 275 -3.60 -5.73 -6.24
N PRO A 276 -4.21 -5.42 -7.39
CA PRO A 276 -5.02 -4.23 -7.68
C PRO A 276 -6.53 -4.42 -7.64
N THR A 277 -7.06 -5.63 -7.55
CA THR A 277 -8.42 -5.95 -7.94
C THR A 277 -9.49 -5.57 -6.91
N THR A 278 -9.08 -5.30 -5.67
CA THR A 278 -9.90 -4.97 -4.50
C THR A 278 -10.74 -6.13 -3.95
N PHE A 279 -10.76 -7.27 -4.63
CA PHE A 279 -11.47 -8.44 -4.13
C PHE A 279 -10.71 -9.13 -3.00
N ALA A 280 -11.45 -9.51 -1.97
CA ALA A 280 -10.93 -10.24 -0.81
C ALA A 280 -11.47 -11.68 -0.80
N TYR A 281 -10.66 -12.61 -0.32
CA TYR A 281 -11.14 -13.96 -0.07
C TYR A 281 -12.17 -13.95 1.06
N THR A 282 -13.26 -14.68 0.89
CA THR A 282 -14.17 -15.01 1.97
C THR A 282 -13.58 -16.10 2.86
N ALA A 283 -14.10 -16.24 4.09
CA ALA A 283 -13.69 -17.35 4.97
C ALA A 283 -13.96 -18.73 4.34
N GLY A 284 -15.04 -18.86 3.56
CA GLY A 284 -15.36 -20.11 2.85
C GLY A 284 -14.35 -20.44 1.76
N GLU A 285 -13.93 -19.46 0.96
CA GLU A 285 -12.91 -19.62 -0.08
C GLU A 285 -11.55 -19.98 0.52
N LEU A 286 -11.14 -19.29 1.60
CA LEU A 286 -9.89 -19.62 2.30
C LEU A 286 -9.90 -21.05 2.84
N ASN A 287 -10.99 -21.47 3.49
CA ASN A 287 -11.13 -22.85 3.98
C ASN A 287 -11.08 -23.88 2.84
N ALA A 288 -11.61 -23.55 1.67
CA ALA A 288 -11.52 -24.42 0.49
C ALA A 288 -10.07 -24.56 -0.01
N LEU A 289 -9.28 -23.47 -0.03
CA LEU A 289 -7.85 -23.52 -0.33
C LEU A 289 -7.10 -24.37 0.71
N TYR A 290 -7.38 -24.20 1.99
CA TYR A 290 -6.71 -24.98 3.05
C TYR A 290 -7.05 -26.46 2.98
N LYS A 291 -8.26 -26.82 2.56
CA LYS A 291 -8.61 -28.21 2.33
C LYS A 291 -7.72 -28.88 1.27
N VAL A 292 -7.40 -28.14 0.22
CA VAL A 292 -6.44 -28.61 -0.80
C VAL A 292 -5.04 -28.75 -0.20
N LEU A 293 -4.54 -27.70 0.47
CA LEU A 293 -3.20 -27.71 1.06
C LEU A 293 -3.02 -28.85 2.07
N ARG A 294 -4.05 -29.17 2.89
CA ARG A 294 -4.04 -30.31 3.83
C ARG A 294 -3.72 -31.62 3.16
N SER A 295 -4.31 -31.90 1.99
CA SER A 295 -4.02 -33.16 1.27
C SER A 295 -2.56 -33.30 0.87
N TYR A 296 -1.88 -32.19 0.58
CA TYR A 296 -0.45 -32.17 0.29
C TYR A 296 0.40 -32.30 1.56
N TRP A 297 0.01 -31.63 2.66
CA TRP A 297 0.70 -31.75 3.95
C TRP A 297 0.61 -33.19 4.51
N GLU A 298 -0.56 -33.83 4.41
CA GLU A 298 -0.78 -35.23 4.78
C GLU A 298 0.06 -36.20 3.92
N ALA A 299 0.30 -35.83 2.66
CA ALA A 299 1.19 -36.56 1.76
C ALA A 299 2.70 -36.27 1.98
N GLY A 300 3.05 -35.47 3.00
CA GLY A 300 4.44 -35.14 3.34
C GLY A 300 5.05 -34.02 2.48
N ARG A 301 4.23 -33.28 1.74
CA ARG A 301 4.69 -32.12 0.96
C ARG A 301 4.33 -30.84 1.72
N ASP A 302 5.27 -30.28 2.47
CA ASP A 302 5.10 -29.01 3.14
C ASP A 302 5.08 -27.86 2.12
N ILE A 303 3.93 -27.18 2.04
CA ILE A 303 3.70 -25.96 1.29
C ILE A 303 3.38 -24.86 2.31
N TYR A 304 4.26 -23.88 2.44
CA TYR A 304 4.06 -22.77 3.36
C TYR A 304 3.22 -21.68 2.69
N ILE A 305 2.44 -20.97 3.49
CA ILE A 305 1.66 -19.82 3.06
C ILE A 305 2.37 -18.56 3.53
N LEU A 306 2.74 -17.69 2.59
CA LEU A 306 3.13 -16.31 2.88
C LEU A 306 1.89 -15.44 2.70
N ALA A 307 1.20 -15.16 3.82
CA ALA A 307 -0.05 -14.40 3.82
C ALA A 307 0.24 -12.90 3.88
N ASP A 308 -0.07 -12.18 2.80
CA ASP A 308 0.00 -10.72 2.77
C ASP A 308 -1.28 -10.12 3.35
N LEU A 309 -1.13 -9.45 4.48
CA LEU A 309 -2.20 -8.82 5.25
C LEU A 309 -2.18 -7.28 5.14
N ALA A 310 -1.49 -6.71 4.13
CA ALA A 310 -1.32 -5.26 4.01
C ALA A 310 -2.64 -4.47 3.98
N TYR A 311 -3.75 -5.12 3.63
CA TYR A 311 -5.08 -4.50 3.54
C TYR A 311 -6.08 -4.99 4.61
N ILE A 312 -5.68 -5.85 5.53
CA ILE A 312 -6.51 -6.21 6.69
C ILE A 312 -6.72 -4.94 7.54
N GLY A 313 -7.95 -4.72 7.98
CA GLY A 313 -8.39 -3.49 8.66
C GLY A 313 -8.92 -2.41 7.72
N THR A 314 -8.91 -2.62 6.39
CA THR A 314 -9.55 -1.73 5.42
C THR A 314 -10.96 -2.15 5.03
N ALA A 315 -11.33 -3.42 5.25
CA ALA A 315 -12.67 -3.97 5.05
C ALA A 315 -13.55 -3.83 6.31
N GLN A 316 -14.76 -4.37 6.27
CA GLN A 316 -15.60 -4.46 7.46
C GLN A 316 -14.94 -5.35 8.51
N PRO A 317 -14.97 -4.94 9.81
CA PRO A 317 -14.28 -5.67 10.88
C PRO A 317 -14.69 -7.13 10.99
N GLU A 318 -15.97 -7.41 10.83
CA GLU A 318 -16.54 -8.75 10.96
C GLU A 318 -16.06 -9.67 9.84
N GLU A 319 -15.92 -9.13 8.63
CA GLU A 319 -15.40 -9.87 7.47
C GLU A 319 -13.92 -10.16 7.61
N ASP A 320 -13.13 -9.15 7.99
CA ASP A 320 -11.70 -9.33 8.23
C ASP A 320 -11.46 -10.30 9.38
N LEU A 321 -12.25 -10.22 10.47
CA LEU A 321 -12.18 -11.17 11.57
C LEU A 321 -12.53 -12.61 11.13
N ALA A 322 -13.57 -12.76 10.28
CA ALA A 322 -13.95 -14.06 9.74
C ALA A 322 -12.83 -14.67 8.88
N ARG A 323 -12.19 -13.86 8.03
CA ARG A 323 -11.02 -14.25 7.22
C ARG A 323 -9.85 -14.68 8.09
N MET A 324 -9.49 -13.87 9.06
CA MET A 324 -8.34 -14.12 9.93
C MET A 324 -8.53 -15.35 10.81
N LYS A 325 -9.72 -15.59 11.31
CA LYS A 325 -10.03 -16.81 12.13
C LYS A 325 -9.80 -18.12 11.35
N THR A 326 -9.87 -18.11 10.03
CA THR A 326 -9.60 -19.32 9.22
C THR A 326 -8.16 -19.82 9.37
N PHE A 327 -7.23 -18.93 9.66
CA PHE A 327 -5.82 -19.26 9.87
C PHE A 327 -5.54 -19.87 11.27
N ALA A 328 -6.50 -19.79 12.20
CA ALA A 328 -6.30 -20.27 13.57
C ALA A 328 -6.28 -21.81 13.71
N ALA A 329 -6.70 -22.55 12.67
CA ALA A 329 -6.59 -24.00 12.66
C ALA A 329 -5.10 -24.40 12.80
N PRO A 330 -4.74 -25.30 13.75
CA PRO A 330 -3.34 -25.57 14.09
C PRO A 330 -2.46 -26.00 12.92
N ASP A 331 -3.01 -26.74 11.98
CA ASP A 331 -2.34 -27.20 10.77
C ASP A 331 -2.12 -26.07 9.75
N VAL A 332 -3.07 -25.15 9.63
CA VAL A 332 -2.94 -23.97 8.78
C VAL A 332 -1.96 -22.97 9.40
N LEU A 333 -2.14 -22.68 10.69
CA LEU A 333 -1.30 -21.71 11.41
C LEU A 333 0.18 -22.08 11.33
N ARG A 334 0.53 -23.34 11.58
CA ARG A 334 1.94 -23.79 11.55
C ARG A 334 2.61 -23.69 10.19
N HIS A 335 1.83 -23.67 9.10
CA HIS A 335 2.35 -23.48 7.74
C HIS A 335 2.23 -22.04 7.24
N THR A 336 1.81 -21.09 8.09
CA THR A 336 1.58 -19.70 7.67
C THR A 336 2.57 -18.74 8.31
N ILE A 337 3.11 -17.85 7.47
CA ILE A 337 3.88 -16.68 7.85
C ILE A 337 3.09 -15.47 7.38
N PHE A 338 2.77 -14.55 8.29
CA PHE A 338 1.98 -13.37 7.99
C PHE A 338 2.86 -12.16 7.84
N VAL A 339 2.63 -11.36 6.81
CA VAL A 339 3.25 -10.06 6.59
C VAL A 339 2.20 -8.98 6.78
N SER A 340 2.43 -8.08 7.72
CA SER A 340 1.47 -7.06 8.12
C SER A 340 2.09 -5.67 8.10
N SER A 341 1.25 -4.61 7.96
CA SER A 341 1.69 -3.23 8.13
C SER A 341 0.54 -2.29 8.47
N PHE A 342 0.86 -1.13 9.04
CA PHE A 342 -0.10 -0.06 9.32
C PHE A 342 -0.22 0.94 8.18
N SER A 343 0.42 0.66 7.04
CA SER A 343 0.46 1.56 5.89
C SER A 343 -0.93 1.95 5.38
N LYS A 344 -1.85 1.00 5.28
CA LYS A 344 -3.16 1.21 4.63
C LYS A 344 -4.30 1.38 5.63
N SER A 345 -4.37 0.52 6.63
CA SER A 345 -5.42 0.57 7.65
C SER A 345 -5.36 1.83 8.53
N HIS A 346 -4.17 2.44 8.69
CA HIS A 346 -3.93 3.57 9.60
C HIS A 346 -3.28 4.77 8.92
N THR A 347 -3.20 4.81 7.57
CA THR A 347 -2.58 5.92 6.80
C THR A 347 -1.12 6.23 7.17
N LEU A 348 -0.37 5.24 7.60
CA LEU A 348 1.02 5.41 8.05
C LEU A 348 2.03 4.87 7.03
N THR A 349 1.76 5.09 5.74
CA THR A 349 2.58 4.55 4.64
C THR A 349 4.03 5.02 4.72
N GLY A 350 4.27 6.30 5.00
CA GLY A 350 5.60 6.89 5.10
C GLY A 350 6.37 6.48 6.35
N GLU A 351 5.71 6.06 7.42
CA GLU A 351 6.35 5.67 8.69
C GLU A 351 7.02 4.29 8.62
N ARG A 352 6.69 3.50 7.62
CA ARG A 352 7.26 2.17 7.40
C ARG A 352 7.06 1.20 8.56
N PHE A 353 5.90 1.26 9.24
CA PHE A 353 5.57 0.34 10.32
C PHE A 353 5.01 -0.97 9.78
N GLY A 354 5.80 -2.02 9.92
CA GLY A 354 5.43 -3.37 9.50
C GLY A 354 5.98 -4.42 10.44
N TYR A 355 5.49 -5.63 10.30
CA TYR A 355 5.93 -6.77 11.08
C TYR A 355 5.57 -8.08 10.39
N VAL A 356 6.28 -9.12 10.79
CA VAL A 356 6.00 -10.52 10.45
C VAL A 356 5.46 -11.22 11.67
N THR A 357 4.45 -12.06 11.49
CA THR A 357 3.99 -13.00 12.51
C THR A 357 4.22 -14.42 11.99
N ILE A 358 4.89 -15.23 12.78
CA ILE A 358 5.28 -16.60 12.43
C ILE A 358 4.29 -17.56 13.11
N GLY A 359 3.51 -18.27 12.30
CA GLY A 359 2.48 -19.16 12.86
C GLY A 359 3.03 -20.36 13.64
N ASP A 360 4.17 -20.92 13.23
CA ASP A 360 4.89 -21.96 13.96
C ASP A 360 6.13 -21.37 14.66
N ALA A 361 6.11 -21.34 15.99
CA ALA A 361 7.25 -20.84 16.77
C ALA A 361 8.58 -21.59 16.45
N ARG A 362 8.52 -22.82 15.96
CA ARG A 362 9.70 -23.59 15.54
C ARG A 362 10.37 -23.04 14.28
N LEU A 363 9.64 -22.29 13.45
CA LEU A 363 10.19 -21.58 12.30
C LEU A 363 10.89 -20.26 12.67
N ALA A 364 10.66 -19.73 13.87
CA ALA A 364 11.24 -18.44 14.27
C ALA A 364 12.78 -18.40 14.16
N PRO A 365 13.53 -19.41 14.64
CA PRO A 365 14.99 -19.44 14.45
C PRO A 365 15.41 -19.48 12.97
N THR A 366 14.63 -20.15 12.13
CA THR A 366 14.88 -20.25 10.68
C THR A 366 14.75 -18.90 9.98
N LEU A 367 13.81 -18.05 10.40
CA LEU A 367 13.60 -16.75 9.81
C LEU A 367 14.57 -15.67 10.34
N LEU A 368 15.19 -15.90 11.50
CA LEU A 368 16.08 -14.95 12.16
C LEU A 368 17.22 -14.43 11.25
N PRO A 369 17.90 -15.26 10.42
CA PRO A 369 18.94 -14.77 9.52
C PRO A 369 18.49 -13.67 8.55
N GLY A 370 17.22 -13.62 8.18
CA GLY A 370 16.64 -12.55 7.36
C GLY A 370 16.73 -11.17 8.03
N TRP A 371 16.71 -11.14 9.35
CA TRP A 371 16.83 -9.91 10.17
C TRP A 371 18.28 -9.62 10.54
N THR A 372 18.98 -10.57 11.12
CA THR A 372 20.38 -10.40 11.57
C THR A 372 21.34 -10.07 10.44
N ASN A 373 21.12 -10.63 9.26
CA ASN A 373 22.00 -10.45 8.09
C ASN A 373 21.50 -9.35 7.12
N SER A 374 20.51 -8.54 7.52
CA SER A 374 20.05 -7.40 6.72
C SER A 374 20.21 -6.08 7.45
N THR A 375 19.23 -5.70 8.25
CA THR A 375 19.29 -4.47 9.04
C THR A 375 20.15 -4.58 10.30
N ALA A 376 20.44 -5.79 10.72
CA ALA A 376 21.17 -6.15 11.93
C ALA A 376 20.51 -5.62 13.22
N SER A 377 20.26 -4.31 13.32
CA SER A 377 19.51 -3.68 14.42
C SER A 377 18.58 -2.61 13.87
N LEU A 378 17.34 -2.61 14.32
CA LEU A 378 16.37 -1.58 13.94
C LEU A 378 16.66 -0.27 14.68
N PRO A 379 16.52 0.90 14.02
CA PRO A 379 16.79 2.19 14.67
C PRO A 379 15.92 2.39 15.92
N GLY A 380 16.53 2.78 17.04
CA GLY A 380 15.81 2.94 18.32
C GLY A 380 14.71 3.99 18.27
N GLU A 381 15.00 5.15 17.67
CA GLU A 381 14.00 6.21 17.51
C GLU A 381 12.80 5.78 16.66
N TRP A 382 13.02 4.97 15.62
CA TRP A 382 11.94 4.41 14.83
C TRP A 382 11.05 3.45 15.66
N GLN A 383 11.65 2.63 16.51
CA GLN A 383 10.92 1.74 17.40
C GLN A 383 10.08 2.52 18.42
N LEU A 384 10.65 3.57 19.03
CA LEU A 384 9.93 4.44 19.96
C LEU A 384 8.76 5.17 19.26
N ARG A 385 9.01 5.64 18.03
CA ARG A 385 7.98 6.27 17.22
C ARG A 385 6.87 5.29 16.85
N TYR A 386 7.22 4.05 16.50
CA TYR A 386 6.24 2.98 16.24
C TYR A 386 5.37 2.71 17.48
N MET A 387 5.98 2.61 18.66
CA MET A 387 5.26 2.43 19.92
C MET A 387 4.33 3.60 20.21
N ALA A 388 4.77 4.84 20.00
CA ALA A 388 3.94 6.02 20.20
C ALA A 388 2.73 6.05 19.25
N TYR A 389 2.92 5.78 17.97
CA TYR A 389 1.83 5.66 17.00
C TYR A 389 0.89 4.50 17.32
N TYR A 390 1.42 3.37 17.75
CA TYR A 390 0.61 2.24 18.18
C TYR A 390 -0.34 2.66 19.32
N ARG A 391 0.17 3.34 20.35
CA ARG A 391 -0.65 3.89 21.44
C ARG A 391 -1.69 4.91 20.95
N LEU A 392 -1.29 5.79 20.03
CA LEU A 392 -2.19 6.77 19.44
C LEU A 392 -3.39 6.09 18.79
N VAL A 393 -3.13 5.11 17.93
CA VAL A 393 -4.18 4.37 17.22
C VAL A 393 -5.06 3.58 18.19
N GLN A 394 -4.48 2.91 19.17
CA GLN A 394 -5.23 2.14 20.18
C GLN A 394 -6.12 3.03 21.06
N SER A 395 -5.69 4.25 21.33
CA SER A 395 -6.49 5.24 22.08
C SER A 395 -7.62 5.89 21.26
N ARG A 396 -7.63 5.66 19.93
CA ARG A 396 -8.59 6.29 18.98
C ARG A 396 -9.16 5.28 17.99
N PRO A 397 -9.90 4.27 18.45
CA PRO A 397 -10.45 3.21 17.59
C PRO A 397 -11.41 3.78 16.52
N TRP A 398 -12.08 4.90 16.81
CA TRP A 398 -12.96 5.61 15.88
C TRP A 398 -12.23 6.05 14.60
N LEU A 399 -10.91 6.32 14.66
CA LEU A 399 -10.13 6.77 13.51
C LEU A 399 -10.15 5.73 12.39
N VAL A 400 -9.89 4.46 12.72
CA VAL A 400 -9.89 3.37 11.74
C VAL A 400 -11.28 3.18 11.10
N GLU A 401 -12.35 3.35 11.90
CA GLU A 401 -13.72 3.30 11.41
C GLU A 401 -13.99 4.41 10.38
N LYS A 402 -13.60 5.65 10.70
CA LYS A 402 -13.78 6.80 9.80
C LYS A 402 -12.95 6.66 8.53
N LEU A 403 -11.72 6.15 8.63
CA LEU A 403 -10.88 5.87 7.46
C LEU A 403 -11.52 4.84 6.52
N ARG A 404 -12.08 3.76 7.06
CA ARG A 404 -12.83 2.78 6.26
C ARG A 404 -14.04 3.41 5.55
N ALA A 405 -14.80 4.23 6.28
CA ALA A 405 -15.93 4.94 5.70
C ALA A 405 -15.50 5.87 4.55
N LEU A 406 -14.38 6.61 4.73
CA LEU A 406 -13.81 7.46 3.70
C LEU A 406 -13.37 6.67 2.46
N TYR A 407 -12.68 5.55 2.65
CA TYR A 407 -12.26 4.70 1.51
C TYR A 407 -13.45 4.19 0.71
N ARG A 408 -14.51 3.76 1.40
CA ARG A 408 -15.75 3.32 0.75
C ARG A 408 -16.39 4.46 -0.04
N LEU A 409 -16.55 5.65 0.59
CA LEU A 409 -17.11 6.83 -0.05
C LEU A 409 -16.33 7.20 -1.32
N ARG A 410 -15.02 7.30 -1.23
CA ARG A 410 -14.16 7.66 -2.37
C ARG A 410 -14.21 6.62 -3.49
N ARG A 411 -14.23 5.33 -3.17
CA ARG A 411 -14.40 4.27 -4.20
C ARG A 411 -15.72 4.37 -4.93
N THR A 412 -16.82 4.55 -4.18
CA THR A 412 -18.16 4.71 -4.77
C THR A 412 -18.24 5.93 -5.67
N ARG A 413 -17.73 7.07 -5.21
CA ARG A 413 -17.69 8.31 -6.00
C ARG A 413 -16.82 8.16 -7.25
N LEU A 414 -15.65 7.53 -7.13
CA LEU A 414 -14.79 7.28 -8.30
C LEU A 414 -15.46 6.35 -9.31
N ALA A 415 -16.09 5.29 -8.87
CA ALA A 415 -16.84 4.40 -9.77
C ALA A 415 -17.93 5.16 -10.51
N ALA A 416 -18.69 6.02 -9.83
CA ALA A 416 -19.72 6.87 -10.44
C ALA A 416 -19.11 7.87 -11.45
N GLN A 417 -17.99 8.50 -11.10
CA GLN A 417 -17.27 9.41 -12.02
C GLN A 417 -16.80 8.69 -13.28
N LEU A 418 -16.22 7.51 -13.14
CA LEU A 418 -15.76 6.70 -14.28
C LEU A 418 -16.96 6.23 -15.14
N GLN A 419 -18.10 5.91 -14.53
CA GLN A 419 -19.32 5.57 -15.26
C GLN A 419 -19.85 6.76 -16.06
N LYS A 420 -19.88 7.98 -15.48
CA LYS A 420 -20.28 9.20 -16.20
C LYS A 420 -19.36 9.47 -17.40
N ILE A 421 -18.04 9.39 -17.20
CA ILE A 421 -17.07 9.51 -18.29
C ILE A 421 -17.33 8.47 -19.38
N ASN A 422 -17.62 7.22 -19.01
CA ASN A 422 -17.88 6.15 -19.96
C ASN A 422 -19.20 6.33 -20.76
N GLN A 423 -20.18 7.06 -20.22
CA GLN A 423 -21.40 7.45 -20.94
C GLN A 423 -21.13 8.50 -22.01
N GLU A 424 -20.27 9.47 -21.71
CA GLU A 424 -19.89 10.56 -22.61
C GLU A 424 -18.88 10.09 -23.67
N GLN A 425 -17.89 9.32 -23.22
CA GLN A 425 -16.84 8.74 -24.05
C GLN A 425 -16.61 7.29 -23.63
N PRO A 426 -16.99 6.30 -24.45
CA PRO A 426 -16.92 4.88 -24.07
C PRO A 426 -15.48 4.39 -24.06
N LEU A 427 -14.84 4.44 -22.89
CA LEU A 427 -13.45 4.05 -22.63
C LEU A 427 -13.32 2.73 -21.87
N PHE A 428 -14.34 2.39 -21.07
CA PHE A 428 -14.34 1.20 -20.21
C PHE A 428 -15.27 0.12 -20.74
N GLU A 429 -14.77 -1.11 -20.80
CA GLU A 429 -15.59 -2.30 -21.00
C GLU A 429 -16.28 -2.69 -19.70
N ARG A 430 -15.54 -2.61 -18.59
CA ARG A 430 -16.06 -2.95 -17.26
C ARG A 430 -15.39 -2.14 -16.16
N ILE A 431 -16.19 -1.63 -15.25
CA ILE A 431 -15.75 -1.05 -13.98
C ILE A 431 -16.11 -2.06 -12.91
N HIS A 432 -15.12 -2.73 -12.33
CA HIS A 432 -15.37 -3.73 -11.28
C HIS A 432 -15.69 -3.04 -9.97
N PRO A 433 -16.79 -3.41 -9.28
CA PRO A 433 -17.15 -2.79 -8.02
C PRO A 433 -16.13 -3.10 -6.92
N GLY A 434 -15.50 -4.29 -6.97
CA GLY A 434 -14.65 -4.79 -5.89
C GLY A 434 -15.44 -5.06 -4.60
N ASP A 435 -14.73 -5.51 -3.59
CA ASP A 435 -15.27 -5.59 -2.23
C ASP A 435 -15.05 -4.28 -1.48
N ASP A 436 -15.71 -4.11 -0.34
CA ASP A 436 -15.56 -2.94 0.54
C ASP A 436 -14.20 -2.92 1.26
N ALA A 437 -13.15 -3.20 0.53
CA ALA A 437 -11.78 -3.32 1.01
C ALA A 437 -10.82 -2.55 0.11
N THR A 438 -9.61 -2.31 0.57
CA THR A 438 -8.53 -1.59 -0.12
C THR A 438 -8.82 -0.11 -0.42
N VAL A 439 -7.92 0.47 -1.20
CA VAL A 439 -7.91 1.89 -1.56
C VAL A 439 -7.84 2.07 -3.09
N TYR A 440 -8.50 1.16 -3.82
CA TYR A 440 -8.41 1.13 -5.28
C TYR A 440 -9.77 0.90 -5.95
N ASN A 441 -9.81 1.25 -7.26
CA ASN A 441 -10.78 0.73 -8.23
C ASN A 441 -10.02 0.01 -9.34
N TRP A 442 -10.56 -1.10 -9.82
CA TRP A 442 -10.02 -1.92 -10.90
C TRP A 442 -10.98 -1.92 -12.07
N CYS A 443 -10.49 -1.60 -13.27
CA CYS A 443 -11.32 -1.41 -14.43
C CYS A 443 -10.71 -2.13 -15.64
N GLN A 444 -11.59 -2.64 -16.52
CA GLN A 444 -11.21 -3.11 -17.85
C GLN A 444 -11.49 -2.02 -18.87
N LEU A 445 -10.51 -1.69 -19.67
CA LEU A 445 -10.59 -0.76 -20.79
C LEU A 445 -11.17 -1.46 -22.03
N ARG A 446 -11.75 -0.70 -22.94
CA ARG A 446 -12.18 -1.22 -24.23
C ARG A 446 -10.99 -1.60 -25.11
N PRO A 447 -11.18 -2.55 -26.06
CA PRO A 447 -10.15 -2.86 -27.04
C PRO A 447 -9.61 -1.63 -27.74
N GLY A 448 -8.29 -1.48 -27.77
CA GLY A 448 -7.59 -0.33 -28.35
C GLY A 448 -7.32 0.84 -27.40
N GLU A 449 -7.88 0.79 -26.18
CA GLU A 449 -7.56 1.73 -25.11
C GLU A 449 -6.50 1.15 -24.16
N ASP A 450 -5.65 2.00 -23.62
CA ASP A 450 -4.67 1.71 -22.59
C ASP A 450 -4.58 2.84 -21.55
N ALA A 451 -3.76 2.68 -20.52
CA ALA A 451 -3.61 3.70 -19.47
C ALA A 451 -3.13 5.05 -20.01
N PHE A 452 -2.36 5.07 -21.08
CA PHE A 452 -1.87 6.29 -21.72
C PHE A 452 -2.95 7.00 -22.54
N SER A 453 -3.70 6.27 -23.37
CA SER A 453 -4.81 6.83 -24.13
C SER A 453 -5.92 7.35 -23.22
N LEU A 454 -6.18 6.66 -22.11
CA LEU A 454 -7.11 7.14 -21.09
C LEU A 454 -6.62 8.45 -20.47
N PHE A 455 -5.36 8.53 -20.04
CA PHE A 455 -4.78 9.74 -19.48
C PHE A 455 -4.81 10.90 -20.46
N GLU A 456 -4.45 10.64 -21.72
CA GLU A 456 -4.49 11.66 -22.79
C GLU A 456 -5.90 12.22 -22.96
N LYS A 457 -6.93 11.39 -22.97
CA LYS A 457 -8.33 11.77 -23.20
C LYS A 457 -8.97 12.44 -22.00
N THR A 458 -8.70 11.95 -20.78
CA THR A 458 -9.44 12.35 -19.56
C THR A 458 -8.62 13.14 -18.54
N GLY A 459 -7.29 13.11 -18.63
CA GLY A 459 -6.41 13.64 -17.59
C GLY A 459 -6.32 12.78 -16.34
N ILE A 460 -7.02 11.64 -16.28
CA ILE A 460 -6.98 10.73 -15.13
C ILE A 460 -5.92 9.67 -15.35
N ALA A 461 -4.85 9.71 -14.57
CA ALA A 461 -3.77 8.74 -14.61
C ALA A 461 -4.05 7.56 -13.68
N GLY A 462 -3.91 6.34 -14.20
CA GLY A 462 -3.96 5.09 -13.46
C GLY A 462 -2.73 4.23 -13.73
N VAL A 463 -2.66 3.06 -13.12
CA VAL A 463 -1.58 2.09 -13.32
C VAL A 463 -2.07 0.96 -14.21
N PRO A 464 -1.40 0.68 -15.36
CA PRO A 464 -1.78 -0.41 -16.25
C PRO A 464 -1.60 -1.78 -15.61
N GLY A 465 -2.29 -2.78 -16.14
CA GLY A 465 -2.30 -4.15 -15.63
C GLY A 465 -0.93 -4.81 -15.59
N SER A 466 -0.03 -4.47 -16.51
CA SER A 466 1.36 -4.94 -16.51
C SER A 466 2.13 -4.57 -15.24
N GLY A 467 1.73 -3.50 -14.54
CA GLY A 467 2.25 -3.17 -13.21
C GLY A 467 1.91 -4.20 -12.12
N PHE A 468 1.05 -5.17 -12.42
CA PHE A 468 0.54 -6.21 -11.52
C PHE A 468 0.65 -7.61 -12.12
N GLY A 469 1.51 -7.77 -13.14
CA GLY A 469 1.65 -9.06 -13.83
C GLY A 469 0.40 -9.45 -14.63
N TYR A 470 -0.36 -8.49 -15.15
CA TYR A 470 -1.59 -8.71 -15.91
C TYR A 470 -1.58 -7.95 -17.25
N THR A 471 -2.68 -8.01 -17.99
CA THR A 471 -2.82 -7.39 -19.31
C THR A 471 -3.15 -5.90 -19.23
N ASP A 472 -2.65 -5.10 -20.18
CA ASP A 472 -2.77 -3.63 -20.17
C ASP A 472 -4.14 -3.10 -20.64
N ASP A 473 -5.07 -3.99 -20.99
CA ASP A 473 -6.50 -3.67 -21.08
C ASP A 473 -7.16 -3.50 -19.69
N TYR A 474 -6.41 -3.70 -18.60
CA TYR A 474 -6.83 -3.41 -17.25
C TYR A 474 -6.04 -2.24 -16.65
N ILE A 475 -6.72 -1.48 -15.79
CA ILE A 475 -6.15 -0.32 -15.13
C ILE A 475 -6.59 -0.23 -13.66
N ARG A 476 -5.66 0.16 -12.78
CA ARG A 476 -5.92 0.44 -11.37
C ARG A 476 -5.91 1.94 -11.10
N PHE A 477 -6.92 2.42 -10.39
CA PHE A 477 -6.98 3.77 -9.84
C PHE A 477 -6.88 3.75 -8.32
N SER A 478 -6.08 4.65 -7.75
CA SER A 478 -6.01 4.86 -6.30
C SER A 478 -6.97 5.97 -5.85
N ILE A 479 -7.58 5.75 -4.68
CA ILE A 479 -8.45 6.74 -4.04
C ILE A 479 -7.80 7.35 -2.77
N GLY A 480 -6.58 6.93 -2.45
CA GLY A 480 -5.98 7.21 -1.15
C GLY A 480 -5.45 8.64 -0.98
N VAL A 481 -4.95 9.27 -2.05
CA VAL A 481 -4.26 10.58 -1.97
C VAL A 481 -5.18 11.74 -2.32
N ILE A 482 -5.91 11.62 -3.42
CA ILE A 482 -6.72 12.72 -3.97
C ILE A 482 -8.19 12.49 -3.64
N PRO A 483 -8.88 13.47 -3.02
CA PRO A 483 -10.33 13.43 -2.83
C PRO A 483 -11.07 13.14 -4.12
N VAL A 484 -12.21 12.51 -4.02
CA VAL A 484 -13.09 12.25 -5.16
C VAL A 484 -14.34 13.10 -4.96
N PRO A 485 -14.56 14.12 -5.80
CA PRO A 485 -15.74 14.95 -5.72
C PRO A 485 -17.00 14.12 -5.98
N GLU A 486 -18.11 14.59 -5.46
CA GLU A 486 -19.43 14.03 -5.78
C GLU A 486 -19.75 14.30 -7.26
N VAL A 487 -20.40 13.34 -7.90
CA VAL A 487 -20.87 13.50 -9.29
C VAL A 487 -22.26 14.11 -9.24
N GLU A 488 -22.40 15.30 -9.76
CA GLU A 488 -23.71 15.96 -9.97
C GLU A 488 -24.54 15.28 -11.06
#